data_e31abc9a222f2ca4590eee921b3059e9
#
_entry.id   e31abc9a222f2ca4590eee921b3059e9
#
_cell.length_a   1.000
_cell.length_b   1.000
_cell.length_c   1.000
_cell.angle_alpha   90.00
_cell.angle_beta   90.00
_cell.angle_gamma   90.00
#
_symmetry.space_group_name_H-M   'P 1'
#
loop_
_entity.id
_entity.type
_entity.pdbx_description
1 polymer ?
#
loop_
_entity_poly.entity_id
_entity_poly.type
_entity_poly.pdbx_seq_one_letter_code
_entity_poly.pdbx_strand_id
1 'polypeptide(L)'
;GDDSEENYTDKMTLQSLVKKYSDYIRYPITMDFTTKEKPKDADGKVIEDAPEEEHTETRTLNSMQPLWTRNKSDIKPEEYKEFFQHQFYEWEEPMEIFHNRVEGAVDYTALLFIPGKAPFNLYYADYEPGIQLYSRHVFIMDKCKDLLPDYLRFVKGLVDSPDLSLNISRELLQKSRELSLIGRNLEKTILKTLKRNLEKDREKYEKFWAEYGKSLKIGVYSGMMTGENNVEKLKDLLLFMSSKDGKLCTIK
;
A
#
# COMPACT_ATOMS: atom_id res chain seq x y z
N GLY A 1 0.10 36.47 -4.64
CA GLY A 1 0.24 35.81 -3.36
C GLY A 1 -0.13 34.36 -3.52
N ASP A 2 0.78 33.49 -3.20
CA ASP A 2 0.62 32.03 -3.30
C ASP A 2 -0.21 31.59 -2.10
N ASP A 3 -1.50 31.26 -2.31
CA ASP A 3 -2.44 30.84 -1.27
C ASP A 3 -2.30 29.35 -0.89
N SER A 4 -1.14 28.77 -1.07
CA SER A 4 -0.86 27.36 -0.80
C SER A 4 0.06 27.12 0.43
N GLU A 5 0.22 28.09 1.32
CA GLU A 5 0.91 27.84 2.57
C GLU A 5 0.01 26.99 3.49
N GLU A 6 0.33 25.71 3.60
CA GLU A 6 -0.22 24.85 4.64
C GLU A 6 0.00 25.52 6.00
N ASN A 7 -1.09 25.77 6.72
CA ASN A 7 -1.00 26.40 8.03
C ASN A 7 -0.50 25.36 9.07
N TYR A 8 0.80 25.30 9.24
CA TYR A 8 1.46 24.38 10.21
C TYR A 8 1.15 24.72 11.68
N THR A 9 0.36 25.75 11.97
CA THR A 9 -0.15 26.03 13.32
C THR A 9 -1.52 25.41 13.57
N ASP A 10 -2.19 24.95 12.51
CA ASP A 10 -3.46 24.27 12.63
C ASP A 10 -3.31 22.83 13.16
N LYS A 11 -4.06 22.50 14.19
CA LYS A 11 -4.00 21.17 14.84
C LYS A 11 -4.38 20.02 13.90
N MET A 12 -5.35 20.24 13.01
CA MET A 12 -5.76 19.20 12.04
C MET A 12 -4.67 18.96 11.00
N THR A 13 -4.02 20.02 10.54
CA THR A 13 -2.87 19.92 9.62
C THR A 13 -1.72 19.16 10.27
N LEU A 14 -1.37 19.47 11.53
CA LEU A 14 -0.34 18.74 12.26
C LEU A 14 -0.69 17.26 12.47
N GLN A 15 -1.95 16.93 12.80
CA GLN A 15 -2.39 15.55 12.93
C GLN A 15 -2.23 14.78 11.60
N SER A 16 -2.65 15.38 10.48
CA SER A 16 -2.53 14.76 9.17
C SER A 16 -1.08 14.53 8.76
N LEU A 17 -0.19 15.49 9.05
CA LEU A 17 1.25 15.36 8.81
C LEU A 17 1.88 14.26 9.66
N VAL A 18 1.54 14.18 10.94
CA VAL A 18 2.02 13.09 11.81
C VAL A 18 1.54 11.74 11.29
N LYS A 19 0.24 11.62 10.93
CA LYS A 19 -0.31 10.39 10.35
C LYS A 19 0.39 10.00 9.05
N LYS A 20 0.65 10.96 8.18
CA LYS A 20 1.25 10.70 6.86
C LYS A 20 2.72 10.31 6.93
N TYR A 21 3.51 11.01 7.75
CA TYR A 21 4.98 10.90 7.70
C TYR A 21 5.60 10.21 8.91
N SER A 22 4.91 10.17 10.03
CA SER A 22 5.46 9.80 11.33
C SER A 22 4.58 8.83 12.12
N ASP A 23 3.54 8.26 11.50
CA ASP A 23 2.57 7.40 12.20
C ASP A 23 3.24 6.20 12.89
N TYR A 24 4.28 5.68 12.29
CA TYR A 24 4.96 4.47 12.75
C TYR A 24 6.31 4.72 13.43
N ILE A 25 6.61 5.97 13.77
CA ILE A 25 7.77 6.30 14.58
C ILE A 25 7.61 5.65 15.97
N ARG A 26 8.69 5.03 16.44
CA ARG A 26 8.75 4.23 17.69
C ARG A 26 8.32 4.98 18.95
N TYR A 27 8.41 6.30 18.94
CA TYR A 27 8.12 7.14 20.10
C TYR A 27 6.75 7.80 19.95
N PRO A 28 6.00 7.99 21.07
CA PRO A 28 4.72 8.69 21.00
C PRO A 28 4.90 10.15 20.62
N ILE A 29 4.15 10.59 19.63
CA ILE A 29 4.03 12.00 19.28
C ILE A 29 2.71 12.46 19.90
N THR A 30 2.78 13.34 20.86
CA THR A 30 1.61 13.80 21.62
C THR A 30 1.27 15.25 21.30
N MET A 31 0.00 15.59 21.43
CA MET A 31 -0.51 16.94 21.27
C MET A 31 -1.61 17.21 22.29
N ASP A 32 -1.63 18.44 22.81
CA ASP A 32 -2.64 18.92 23.72
C ASP A 32 -3.85 19.50 22.99
N PHE A 33 -5.01 18.95 23.31
CA PHE A 33 -6.31 19.43 22.82
C PHE A 33 -7.04 20.13 23.94
N THR A 34 -7.25 21.43 23.80
CA THR A 34 -8.04 22.21 24.73
C THR A 34 -9.44 22.40 24.16
N THR A 35 -10.43 21.87 24.85
CA THR A 35 -11.85 22.08 24.57
C THR A 35 -12.41 23.02 25.63
N LYS A 36 -13.29 23.94 25.20
CA LYS A 36 -14.05 24.79 26.08
C LYS A 36 -15.45 24.25 26.16
N GLU A 37 -15.84 23.80 27.32
CA GLU A 37 -17.18 23.26 27.56
C GLU A 37 -17.83 23.99 28.73
N LYS A 38 -19.12 24.27 28.62
CA LYS A 38 -19.90 24.77 29.74
C LYS A 38 -20.20 23.62 30.69
N PRO A 39 -20.12 23.85 32.02
CA PRO A 39 -20.44 22.81 32.99
C PRO A 39 -21.88 22.33 32.84
N LYS A 40 -22.09 21.06 33.16
CA LYS A 40 -23.42 20.44 33.18
C LYS A 40 -23.92 20.30 34.60
N ASP A 41 -25.22 20.45 34.80
CA ASP A 41 -25.87 20.19 36.09
C ASP A 41 -25.95 18.68 36.43
N ALA A 42 -26.49 18.35 37.59
CA ALA A 42 -26.63 16.97 38.03
C ALA A 42 -27.53 16.09 37.12
N ASP A 43 -28.34 16.72 36.30
CA ASP A 43 -29.24 16.08 35.32
C ASP A 43 -28.62 16.03 33.91
N GLY A 44 -27.36 16.48 33.74
CA GLY A 44 -26.61 16.46 32.49
C GLY A 44 -26.96 17.58 31.53
N LYS A 45 -27.71 18.62 31.94
CA LYS A 45 -28.02 19.80 31.13
C LYS A 45 -26.94 20.88 31.27
N VAL A 46 -26.61 21.51 30.15
CA VAL A 46 -25.63 22.58 30.10
C VAL A 46 -26.15 23.80 30.87
N ILE A 47 -25.34 24.33 31.78
CA ILE A 47 -25.64 25.57 32.53
C ILE A 47 -25.23 26.73 31.63
N GLU A 48 -26.23 27.38 31.02
CA GLU A 48 -25.98 28.43 29.98
C GLU A 48 -25.24 29.68 30.50
N ASP A 49 -25.45 30.04 31.76
CA ASP A 49 -24.86 31.24 32.38
C ASP A 49 -23.53 30.95 33.11
N ALA A 50 -23.05 29.73 33.11
CA ALA A 50 -21.76 29.38 33.70
C ALA A 50 -20.57 29.75 32.78
N PRO A 51 -19.45 30.19 33.33
CA PRO A 51 -18.23 30.36 32.55
C PRO A 51 -17.78 29.05 31.92
N GLU A 52 -17.25 29.14 30.68
CA GLU A 52 -16.65 27.98 30.03
C GLU A 52 -15.43 27.47 30.81
N GLU A 53 -15.38 26.18 31.05
CA GLU A 53 -14.22 25.52 31.64
C GLU A 53 -13.32 24.97 30.53
N GLU A 54 -12.02 25.21 30.65
CA GLU A 54 -11.02 24.71 29.70
C GLU A 54 -10.57 23.32 30.16
N HIS A 55 -10.86 22.30 29.36
CA HIS A 55 -10.34 20.95 29.56
C HIS A 55 -9.25 20.68 28.55
N THR A 56 -8.03 20.43 29.04
CA THR A 56 -6.90 20.03 28.20
C THR A 56 -6.67 18.54 28.31
N GLU A 57 -6.71 17.84 27.19
CA GLU A 57 -6.42 16.41 27.07
C GLU A 57 -5.20 16.22 26.16
N THR A 58 -4.20 15.51 26.64
CA THR A 58 -3.04 15.12 25.83
C THR A 58 -3.36 13.83 25.08
N ARG A 59 -3.32 13.85 23.74
CA ARG A 59 -3.58 12.68 22.89
C ARG A 59 -2.32 12.29 22.12
N THR A 60 -2.08 10.98 22.02
CA THR A 60 -1.05 10.42 21.14
C THR A 60 -1.58 10.40 19.71
N LEU A 61 -0.83 10.97 18.78
CA LEU A 61 -1.23 11.14 17.37
C LEU A 61 -0.83 9.98 16.50
N ASN A 62 0.29 9.32 16.79
CA ASN A 62 0.85 8.25 15.97
C ASN A 62 0.54 6.85 16.53
N SER A 63 0.53 5.87 15.65
CA SER A 63 0.18 4.47 15.99
C SER A 63 1.35 3.69 16.59
N MET A 64 2.58 4.11 16.39
CA MET A 64 3.85 3.52 16.88
C MET A 64 4.14 2.07 16.47
N GLN A 65 3.12 1.26 16.22
CA GLN A 65 3.28 -0.16 15.87
C GLN A 65 2.79 -0.43 14.45
N PRO A 66 3.71 -0.48 13.47
CA PRO A 66 3.34 -0.81 12.11
C PRO A 66 2.81 -2.23 12.01
N LEU A 67 1.68 -2.43 11.31
CA LEU A 67 1.10 -3.75 11.10
C LEU A 67 2.09 -4.75 10.49
N TRP A 68 2.91 -4.29 9.54
CA TRP A 68 3.87 -5.13 8.83
C TRP A 68 5.07 -5.61 9.66
N THR A 69 5.29 -5.05 10.85
CA THR A 69 6.35 -5.51 11.76
C THR A 69 5.91 -6.62 12.71
N ARG A 70 4.60 -6.85 12.81
CA ARG A 70 4.03 -7.92 13.64
C ARG A 70 4.18 -9.28 12.96
N ASN A 71 4.23 -10.36 13.76
CA ASN A 71 4.21 -11.69 13.18
C ASN A 71 2.89 -11.94 12.45
N LYS A 72 2.98 -12.54 11.28
CA LYS A 72 1.82 -12.86 10.45
C LYS A 72 0.77 -13.70 11.18
N SER A 73 1.22 -14.61 12.08
CA SER A 73 0.36 -15.44 12.90
C SER A 73 -0.50 -14.66 13.90
N ASP A 74 -0.06 -13.45 14.26
CA ASP A 74 -0.67 -12.62 15.31
C ASP A 74 -1.61 -11.56 14.75
N ILE A 75 -1.77 -11.53 13.42
CA ILE A 75 -2.58 -10.57 12.69
C ILE A 75 -3.82 -11.28 12.15
N LYS A 76 -4.99 -10.77 12.51
CA LYS A 76 -6.26 -11.29 11.99
C LYS A 76 -6.51 -10.80 10.56
N PRO A 77 -7.25 -11.57 9.74
CA PRO A 77 -7.61 -11.15 8.38
C PRO A 77 -8.27 -9.78 8.31
N GLU A 78 -9.12 -9.47 9.31
CA GLU A 78 -9.85 -8.20 9.40
C GLU A 78 -8.89 -7.01 9.56
N GLU A 79 -7.77 -7.16 10.31
CA GLU A 79 -6.77 -6.11 10.51
C GLU A 79 -6.05 -5.77 9.19
N TYR A 80 -5.76 -6.78 8.35
CA TYR A 80 -5.20 -6.53 7.01
C TYR A 80 -6.18 -5.79 6.10
N LYS A 81 -7.45 -6.15 6.17
CA LYS A 81 -8.53 -5.51 5.39
C LYS A 81 -8.69 -4.05 5.80
N GLU A 82 -8.82 -3.79 7.11
CA GLU A 82 -8.93 -2.43 7.66
C GLU A 82 -7.72 -1.59 7.28
N PHE A 83 -6.51 -2.14 7.43
CA PHE A 83 -5.28 -1.47 7.02
C PHE A 83 -5.31 -1.11 5.53
N PHE A 84 -5.67 -2.07 4.67
CA PHE A 84 -5.73 -1.85 3.23
C PHE A 84 -6.74 -0.76 2.86
N GLN A 85 -7.93 -0.81 3.44
CA GLN A 85 -8.99 0.16 3.18
C GLN A 85 -8.61 1.57 3.64
N HIS A 86 -8.05 1.70 4.84
CA HIS A 86 -7.66 3.02 5.39
C HIS A 86 -6.40 3.58 4.75
N GLN A 87 -5.36 2.76 4.56
CA GLN A 87 -4.07 3.23 4.05
C GLN A 87 -4.11 3.58 2.57
N PHE A 88 -4.90 2.84 1.79
CA PHE A 88 -4.95 2.98 0.32
C PHE A 88 -6.28 3.52 -0.19
N TYR A 89 -7.19 3.93 0.71
CA TYR A 89 -8.51 4.48 0.38
C TYR A 89 -9.33 3.52 -0.51
N GLU A 90 -9.27 2.23 -0.20
CA GLU A 90 -9.99 1.21 -0.93
C GLU A 90 -11.29 0.83 -0.23
N TRP A 91 -12.33 0.54 -1.00
CA TRP A 91 -13.65 0.16 -0.46
C TRP A 91 -13.83 -1.35 -0.40
N GLU A 92 -13.22 -2.06 -1.33
CA GLU A 92 -13.35 -3.51 -1.44
C GLU A 92 -12.20 -4.24 -0.73
N GLU A 93 -12.42 -5.52 -0.44
CA GLU A 93 -11.39 -6.37 0.14
C GLU A 93 -10.31 -6.69 -0.90
N PRO A 94 -9.07 -6.84 -0.48
CA PRO A 94 -8.03 -7.31 -1.38
C PRO A 94 -8.26 -8.79 -1.73
N MET A 95 -8.06 -9.16 -3.00
CA MET A 95 -8.13 -10.55 -3.42
C MET A 95 -6.87 -11.36 -3.07
N GLU A 96 -5.74 -10.68 -2.86
CA GLU A 96 -4.49 -11.28 -2.38
C GLU A 96 -3.76 -10.35 -1.42
N ILE A 97 -3.12 -10.96 -0.41
CA ILE A 97 -2.31 -10.29 0.60
C ILE A 97 -0.95 -10.97 0.65
N PHE A 98 0.10 -10.18 0.51
CA PHE A 98 1.49 -10.63 0.64
C PHE A 98 2.10 -9.95 1.86
N HIS A 99 2.34 -10.69 2.91
CA HIS A 99 3.08 -10.22 4.09
C HIS A 99 4.33 -11.08 4.23
N ASN A 100 5.46 -10.53 3.83
CA ASN A 100 6.73 -11.25 3.77
C ASN A 100 7.83 -10.45 4.48
N ARG A 101 8.56 -11.15 5.34
CA ARG A 101 9.83 -10.67 5.90
C ARG A 101 10.95 -11.45 5.25
N VAL A 102 11.91 -10.75 4.72
CA VAL A 102 13.07 -11.32 4.01
C VAL A 102 14.33 -10.80 4.69
N GLU A 103 15.22 -11.73 5.02
CA GLU A 103 16.54 -11.47 5.57
C GLU A 103 17.58 -12.12 4.64
N GLY A 104 18.60 -11.35 4.22
CA GLY A 104 19.59 -11.86 3.29
C GLY A 104 20.48 -10.79 2.66
N ALA A 105 20.60 -10.79 1.34
CA ALA A 105 21.41 -9.79 0.63
C ALA A 105 20.85 -8.36 0.77
N VAL A 106 19.55 -8.24 1.02
CA VAL A 106 18.84 -7.02 1.42
C VAL A 106 17.74 -7.44 2.38
N ASP A 107 17.69 -6.79 3.53
CA ASP A 107 16.67 -7.03 4.54
C ASP A 107 15.46 -6.13 4.29
N TYR A 108 14.27 -6.71 4.26
CA TYR A 108 13.03 -5.94 4.12
C TYR A 108 11.80 -6.68 4.61
N THR A 109 10.80 -5.91 4.96
CA THR A 109 9.42 -6.40 5.14
C THR A 109 8.55 -5.79 4.05
N ALA A 110 7.72 -6.60 3.42
CA ALA A 110 6.75 -6.16 2.42
C ALA A 110 5.34 -6.54 2.85
N LEU A 111 4.43 -5.59 2.78
CA LEU A 111 2.99 -5.80 2.91
C LEU A 111 2.32 -5.28 1.65
N LEU A 112 1.98 -6.21 0.73
CA LEU A 112 1.40 -5.88 -0.57
C LEU A 112 0.00 -6.49 -0.71
N PHE A 113 -0.79 -5.85 -1.55
CA PHE A 113 -2.18 -6.23 -1.82
C PHE A 113 -2.47 -6.19 -3.32
N ILE A 114 -3.25 -7.15 -3.78
CA ILE A 114 -3.94 -7.04 -5.07
C ILE A 114 -5.37 -6.61 -4.74
N PRO A 115 -5.83 -5.43 -5.17
CA PRO A 115 -7.20 -4.97 -4.94
C PRO A 115 -8.24 -5.94 -5.49
N GLY A 116 -9.41 -6.01 -4.88
CA GLY A 116 -10.52 -6.85 -5.33
C GLY A 116 -11.06 -6.44 -6.69
N LYS A 117 -10.90 -5.15 -7.04
CA LYS A 117 -11.37 -4.56 -8.29
C LYS A 117 -10.33 -3.60 -8.88
N ALA A 118 -10.20 -3.61 -10.19
CA ALA A 118 -9.30 -2.70 -10.89
C ALA A 118 -9.84 -1.26 -10.83
N PRO A 119 -8.99 -0.27 -10.49
CA PRO A 119 -9.37 1.14 -10.62
C PRO A 119 -9.76 1.46 -12.06
N PHE A 120 -10.79 2.28 -12.25
CA PHE A 120 -11.29 2.64 -13.59
C PHE A 120 -10.22 3.31 -14.46
N ASN A 121 -9.28 4.03 -13.82
CA ASN A 121 -8.18 4.74 -14.49
C ASN A 121 -6.88 3.95 -14.57
N LEU A 122 -6.87 2.64 -14.24
CA LEU A 122 -5.65 1.81 -14.19
C LEU A 122 -4.78 1.93 -15.45
N TYR A 123 -5.40 2.11 -16.61
CA TYR A 123 -4.71 2.20 -17.91
C TYR A 123 -4.60 3.62 -18.47
N TYR A 124 -4.96 4.62 -17.69
CA TYR A 124 -4.85 6.01 -18.10
C TYR A 124 -3.42 6.53 -17.86
N ALA A 125 -3.05 7.57 -18.60
CA ALA A 125 -1.71 8.13 -18.52
C ALA A 125 -1.41 8.81 -17.17
N ASP A 126 -2.44 9.30 -16.49
CA ASP A 126 -2.39 9.94 -15.19
C ASP A 126 -2.44 8.97 -14.01
N TYR A 127 -2.63 7.65 -14.27
CA TYR A 127 -2.56 6.66 -13.20
C TYR A 127 -1.13 6.55 -12.67
N GLU A 128 -0.98 6.79 -11.41
CA GLU A 128 0.31 6.69 -10.72
C GLU A 128 0.40 5.38 -9.93
N PRO A 129 1.03 4.34 -10.51
CA PRO A 129 1.33 3.12 -9.78
C PRO A 129 2.41 3.39 -8.75
N GLY A 130 2.52 2.54 -7.79
CA GLY A 130 3.66 2.56 -6.91
C GLY A 130 3.38 2.00 -5.54
N ILE A 131 4.49 1.66 -4.92
CA ILE A 131 4.54 1.07 -3.59
C ILE A 131 5.13 2.12 -2.65
N GLN A 132 4.54 2.26 -1.46
CA GLN A 132 5.08 3.13 -0.42
C GLN A 132 6.42 2.57 0.07
N LEU A 133 7.41 3.43 0.24
CA LEU A 133 8.69 3.06 0.80
C LEU A 133 8.88 3.65 2.19
N TYR A 134 9.35 2.79 3.07
CA TYR A 134 9.78 3.11 4.43
C TYR A 134 11.22 2.66 4.65
N SER A 135 11.94 3.35 5.51
CA SER A 135 13.21 2.90 6.06
C SER A 135 13.16 3.00 7.57
N ARG A 136 13.31 1.86 8.25
CA ARG A 136 13.23 1.78 9.71
C ARG A 136 11.94 2.42 10.25
N HIS A 137 10.82 2.15 9.57
CA HIS A 137 9.47 2.66 9.86
C HIS A 137 9.28 4.16 9.58
N VAL A 138 10.28 4.84 9.01
CA VAL A 138 10.18 6.23 8.58
C VAL A 138 9.74 6.27 7.11
N PHE A 139 8.69 7.02 6.82
CA PHE A 139 8.18 7.18 5.46
C PHE A 139 9.19 7.90 4.55
N ILE A 140 9.47 7.35 3.37
CA ILE A 140 10.36 7.93 2.37
C ILE A 140 9.56 8.51 1.20
N MET A 141 8.72 7.70 0.58
CA MET A 141 7.92 8.10 -0.57
C MET A 141 6.63 7.30 -0.69
N ASP A 142 5.61 7.93 -1.27
CA ASP A 142 4.28 7.35 -1.43
C ASP A 142 4.20 6.39 -2.63
N LYS A 143 4.91 6.70 -3.71
CA LYS A 143 4.79 5.97 -4.97
C LYS A 143 6.15 5.73 -5.61
N CYS A 144 6.74 4.58 -5.31
CA CYS A 144 7.93 4.11 -6.00
C CYS A 144 7.53 3.37 -7.28
N LYS A 145 7.52 4.08 -8.41
CA LYS A 145 7.07 3.56 -9.71
C LYS A 145 7.98 2.44 -10.25
N ASP A 146 9.27 2.51 -9.92
CA ASP A 146 10.30 1.63 -10.49
C ASP A 146 10.51 0.35 -9.66
N LEU A 147 9.78 0.17 -8.57
CA LEU A 147 9.94 -1.01 -7.72
C LEU A 147 9.37 -2.27 -8.37
N LEU A 148 8.20 -2.16 -9.00
CA LEU A 148 7.56 -3.25 -9.72
C LEU A 148 7.44 -2.93 -11.21
N PRO A 149 7.52 -3.94 -12.09
CA PRO A 149 7.30 -3.74 -13.51
C PRO A 149 5.88 -3.25 -13.79
N ASP A 150 5.71 -2.49 -14.88
CA ASP A 150 4.45 -1.82 -15.21
C ASP A 150 3.25 -2.76 -15.33
N TYR A 151 3.45 -4.00 -15.73
CA TYR A 151 2.37 -4.99 -15.77
C TYR A 151 1.85 -5.44 -14.39
N LEU A 152 2.53 -5.04 -13.29
CA LEU A 152 2.08 -5.20 -11.92
C LEU A 152 1.64 -3.86 -11.30
N ARG A 153 1.38 -2.85 -12.10
CA ARG A 153 0.98 -1.50 -11.66
C ARG A 153 -0.26 -1.43 -10.77
N PHE A 154 -1.07 -2.47 -10.78
CA PHE A 154 -2.26 -2.61 -9.93
C PHE A 154 -1.94 -3.00 -8.47
N VAL A 155 -0.73 -3.46 -8.19
CA VAL A 155 -0.34 -3.85 -6.83
C VAL A 155 -0.19 -2.61 -5.96
N LYS A 156 -0.81 -2.63 -4.79
CA LYS A 156 -0.69 -1.61 -3.75
C LYS A 156 0.03 -2.17 -2.54
N GLY A 157 0.56 -1.29 -1.72
CA GLY A 157 1.22 -1.74 -0.49
C GLY A 157 2.45 -0.92 -0.14
N LEU A 158 3.28 -1.52 0.68
CA LEU A 158 4.50 -0.90 1.16
C LEU A 158 5.65 -1.88 1.27
N VAL A 159 6.84 -1.30 1.27
CA VAL A 159 8.10 -1.97 1.62
C VAL A 159 8.82 -1.14 2.67
N ASP A 160 9.29 -1.79 3.71
CA ASP A 160 10.10 -1.21 4.78
C ASP A 160 11.43 -1.95 4.86
N SER A 161 12.53 -1.25 4.64
CA SER A 161 13.87 -1.85 4.66
C SER A 161 14.86 -0.96 5.39
N PRO A 162 15.61 -1.52 6.36
CA PRO A 162 16.68 -0.79 7.03
C PRO A 162 17.86 -0.47 6.10
N ASP A 163 17.96 -1.17 4.97
CA ASP A 163 19.04 -1.01 3.99
C ASP A 163 18.78 0.13 3.01
N LEU A 164 17.56 0.68 2.99
CA LEU A 164 17.25 1.88 2.23
C LEU A 164 17.72 3.12 3.00
N SER A 165 18.55 3.94 2.37
CA SER A 165 19.11 5.14 3.01
C SER A 165 18.10 6.28 3.03
N LEU A 166 17.93 6.91 4.21
CA LEU A 166 17.12 8.10 4.40
C LEU A 166 17.77 9.38 3.84
N ASN A 167 19.09 9.35 3.61
CA ASN A 167 19.88 10.52 3.20
C ASN A 167 20.11 10.61 1.68
N ILE A 168 19.49 9.73 0.90
CA ILE A 168 19.63 9.72 -0.56
C ILE A 168 18.43 10.44 -1.17
N SER A 169 18.68 11.19 -2.26
CA SER A 169 17.57 11.76 -3.03
C SER A 169 16.70 10.65 -3.61
N ARG A 170 15.40 10.94 -3.80
CA ARG A 170 14.43 9.97 -4.34
C ARG A 170 14.90 9.35 -5.66
N GLU A 171 15.54 10.14 -6.52
CA GLU A 171 16.05 9.70 -7.82
C GLU A 171 17.21 8.70 -7.70
N LEU A 172 18.13 8.93 -6.75
CA LEU A 172 19.24 8.02 -6.47
C LEU A 172 18.76 6.74 -5.80
N LEU A 173 17.77 6.84 -4.90
CA LEU A 173 17.17 5.68 -4.26
C LEU A 173 16.53 4.73 -5.29
N GLN A 174 15.80 5.27 -6.26
CA GLN A 174 15.14 4.50 -7.32
C GLN A 174 16.14 3.71 -8.19
N LYS A 175 17.38 4.16 -8.30
CA LYS A 175 18.47 3.49 -9.03
C LYS A 175 19.34 2.59 -8.15
N SER A 176 18.99 2.42 -6.87
CA SER A 176 19.80 1.63 -5.97
C SER A 176 19.73 0.13 -6.28
N ARG A 177 20.83 -0.57 -5.98
CA ARG A 177 20.93 -2.01 -6.14
C ARG A 177 19.95 -2.73 -5.20
N GLU A 178 19.81 -2.23 -3.97
CA GLU A 178 18.93 -2.75 -2.93
C GLU A 178 17.48 -2.73 -3.42
N LEU A 179 17.02 -1.59 -3.94
CA LEU A 179 15.65 -1.46 -4.45
C LEU A 179 15.40 -2.41 -5.64
N SER A 180 16.38 -2.55 -6.53
CA SER A 180 16.30 -3.47 -7.67
C SER A 180 16.23 -4.95 -7.23
N LEU A 181 16.92 -5.32 -6.15
CA LEU A 181 16.86 -6.66 -5.57
C LEU A 181 15.51 -6.93 -4.93
N ILE A 182 15.00 -5.98 -4.15
CA ILE A 182 13.67 -6.05 -3.54
C ILE A 182 12.62 -6.23 -4.64
N GLY A 183 12.64 -5.39 -5.66
CA GLY A 183 11.67 -5.43 -6.77
C GLY A 183 11.61 -6.79 -7.46
N ARG A 184 12.77 -7.36 -7.81
CA ARG A 184 12.85 -8.71 -8.41
C ARG A 184 12.29 -9.81 -7.51
N ASN A 185 12.55 -9.75 -6.21
CA ASN A 185 12.03 -10.72 -5.25
C ASN A 185 10.50 -10.61 -5.11
N LEU A 186 9.98 -9.38 -5.09
CA LEU A 186 8.54 -9.12 -5.03
C LEU A 186 7.83 -9.59 -6.30
N GLU A 187 8.35 -9.23 -7.48
CA GLU A 187 7.86 -9.72 -8.78
C GLU A 187 7.75 -11.24 -8.78
N LYS A 188 8.84 -11.93 -8.45
CA LYS A 188 8.89 -13.39 -8.38
C LYS A 188 7.84 -13.98 -7.42
N THR A 189 7.66 -13.35 -6.26
CA THR A 189 6.70 -13.81 -5.24
C THR A 189 5.26 -13.64 -5.72
N ILE A 190 4.95 -12.51 -6.35
CA ILE A 190 3.62 -12.22 -6.91
C ILE A 190 3.32 -13.22 -8.03
N LEU A 191 4.21 -13.37 -9.01
CA LEU A 191 4.00 -14.29 -10.14
C LEU A 191 3.87 -15.75 -9.68
N LYS A 192 4.65 -16.18 -8.70
CA LYS A 192 4.54 -17.52 -8.09
C LYS A 192 3.16 -17.73 -7.44
N THR A 193 2.62 -16.71 -6.77
CA THR A 193 1.29 -16.79 -6.15
C THR A 193 0.20 -16.84 -7.21
N LEU A 194 0.29 -16.03 -8.26
CA LEU A 194 -0.65 -16.07 -9.38
C LEU A 194 -0.64 -17.44 -10.07
N LYS A 195 0.55 -18.01 -10.31
CA LYS A 195 0.66 -19.36 -10.88
C LYS A 195 0.05 -20.42 -9.98
N ARG A 196 0.29 -20.35 -8.67
CA ARG A 196 -0.35 -21.26 -7.70
C ARG A 196 -1.87 -21.15 -7.74
N ASN A 197 -2.42 -19.95 -7.82
CA ASN A 197 -3.86 -19.74 -7.90
C ASN A 197 -4.42 -20.31 -9.21
N LEU A 198 -3.75 -20.08 -10.34
CA LEU A 198 -4.13 -20.67 -11.61
C LEU A 198 -4.21 -22.20 -11.56
N GLU A 199 -3.28 -22.85 -10.86
CA GLU A 199 -3.18 -24.31 -10.76
C GLU A 199 -4.11 -24.92 -9.70
N LYS A 200 -4.35 -24.22 -8.59
CA LYS A 200 -5.00 -24.79 -7.40
C LYS A 200 -6.33 -24.15 -7.04
N ASP A 201 -6.59 -22.94 -7.51
CA ASP A 201 -7.82 -22.16 -7.23
C ASP A 201 -8.21 -21.38 -8.48
N ARG A 202 -8.70 -22.13 -9.46
CA ARG A 202 -9.02 -21.61 -10.78
C ARG A 202 -10.06 -20.51 -10.73
N GLU A 203 -11.05 -20.61 -9.87
CA GLU A 203 -12.11 -19.60 -9.75
C GLU A 203 -11.52 -18.26 -9.26
N LYS A 204 -10.66 -18.30 -8.25
CA LYS A 204 -9.97 -17.11 -7.77
C LYS A 204 -9.09 -16.49 -8.85
N TYR A 205 -8.39 -17.32 -9.62
CA TYR A 205 -7.55 -16.83 -10.70
C TYR A 205 -8.36 -16.21 -11.84
N GLU A 206 -9.53 -16.74 -12.17
CA GLU A 206 -10.40 -16.16 -13.20
C GLU A 206 -10.99 -14.82 -12.75
N LYS A 207 -11.30 -14.64 -11.47
CA LYS A 207 -11.67 -13.32 -10.92
C LYS A 207 -10.51 -12.32 -11.06
N PHE A 208 -9.30 -12.73 -10.71
CA PHE A 208 -8.10 -11.93 -10.94
C PHE A 208 -7.92 -11.60 -12.43
N TRP A 209 -8.07 -12.58 -13.29
CA TRP A 209 -7.90 -12.42 -14.73
C TRP A 209 -8.91 -11.45 -15.34
N ALA A 210 -10.15 -11.47 -14.89
CA ALA A 210 -11.19 -10.54 -15.34
C ALA A 210 -10.81 -9.07 -15.09
N GLU A 211 -10.18 -8.79 -13.94
CA GLU A 211 -9.76 -7.43 -13.56
C GLU A 211 -8.40 -7.03 -14.16
N TYR A 212 -7.41 -7.93 -14.12
CA TYR A 212 -6.00 -7.61 -14.36
C TYR A 212 -5.35 -8.35 -15.53
N GLY A 213 -6.06 -9.24 -16.22
CA GLY A 213 -5.50 -10.00 -17.33
C GLY A 213 -4.97 -9.13 -18.47
N LYS A 214 -5.58 -7.95 -18.69
CA LYS A 214 -5.09 -6.96 -19.66
C LYS A 214 -3.68 -6.44 -19.27
N SER A 215 -3.41 -6.22 -17.99
CA SER A 215 -2.08 -5.78 -17.53
C SER A 215 -0.99 -6.81 -17.87
N LEU A 216 -1.28 -8.11 -17.65
CA LEU A 216 -0.32 -9.17 -17.99
C LEU A 216 -0.09 -9.26 -19.51
N LYS A 217 -1.14 -9.09 -20.32
CA LYS A 217 -1.00 -9.05 -21.78
C LYS A 217 -0.16 -7.85 -22.25
N ILE A 218 -0.38 -6.67 -21.67
CA ILE A 218 0.44 -5.49 -21.94
C ILE A 218 1.90 -5.77 -21.57
N GLY A 219 2.16 -6.45 -20.43
CA GLY A 219 3.50 -6.83 -20.02
C GLY A 219 4.22 -7.72 -21.04
N VAL A 220 3.52 -8.69 -21.62
CA VAL A 220 4.05 -9.53 -22.71
C VAL A 220 4.39 -8.67 -23.94
N TYR A 221 3.46 -7.82 -24.36
CA TYR A 221 3.66 -6.96 -25.52
C TYR A 221 4.82 -5.99 -25.31
N SER A 222 4.89 -5.30 -24.18
CA SER A 222 5.98 -4.38 -23.88
C SER A 222 7.33 -5.09 -23.81
N GLY A 223 7.40 -6.29 -23.23
CA GLY A 223 8.62 -7.08 -23.20
C GLY A 223 9.15 -7.46 -24.59
N MET A 224 8.25 -7.75 -25.54
CA MET A 224 8.63 -7.97 -26.94
C MET A 224 9.26 -6.72 -27.59
N MET A 225 8.78 -5.52 -27.21
CA MET A 225 9.28 -4.25 -27.77
C MET A 225 10.58 -3.79 -27.13
N THR A 226 10.75 -4.04 -25.81
CA THR A 226 11.94 -3.58 -25.05
C THR A 226 13.07 -4.61 -25.00
N GLY A 227 12.81 -5.86 -25.40
CA GLY A 227 13.75 -6.97 -25.27
C GLY A 227 13.82 -7.55 -23.86
N GLU A 228 12.88 -7.19 -23.00
CA GLU A 228 12.77 -7.79 -21.66
C GLU A 228 12.17 -9.20 -21.74
N ASN A 229 12.61 -10.07 -20.82
CA ASN A 229 12.14 -11.46 -20.78
C ASN A 229 10.76 -11.64 -20.13
N ASN A 230 9.83 -10.73 -20.40
CA ASN A 230 8.49 -10.77 -19.82
C ASN A 230 7.62 -11.87 -20.41
N VAL A 231 7.88 -12.24 -21.66
CA VAL A 231 7.16 -13.34 -22.34
C VAL A 231 7.33 -14.64 -21.54
N GLU A 232 8.57 -15.01 -21.22
CA GLU A 232 8.88 -16.22 -20.47
C GLU A 232 8.30 -16.22 -19.05
N LYS A 233 8.24 -15.05 -18.41
CA LYS A 233 7.68 -14.91 -17.08
C LYS A 233 6.15 -15.03 -17.06
N LEU A 234 5.47 -14.54 -18.10
CA LEU A 234 4.03 -14.31 -18.09
C LEU A 234 3.23 -15.29 -18.96
N LYS A 235 3.84 -15.95 -19.96
CA LYS A 235 3.14 -16.82 -20.93
C LYS A 235 2.22 -17.84 -20.28
N ASP A 236 2.69 -18.50 -19.20
CA ASP A 236 1.95 -19.55 -18.49
C ASP A 236 0.79 -19.00 -17.64
N LEU A 237 0.72 -17.68 -17.44
CA LEU A 237 -0.31 -16.99 -16.67
C LEU A 237 -1.44 -16.44 -17.56
N LEU A 238 -1.28 -16.48 -18.88
CA LEU A 238 -2.26 -15.91 -19.80
C LEU A 238 -3.45 -16.86 -20.01
N LEU A 239 -4.64 -16.30 -19.99
CA LEU A 239 -5.86 -16.99 -20.36
C LEU A 239 -6.41 -16.47 -21.69
N PHE A 240 -6.96 -17.39 -22.47
CA PHE A 240 -7.56 -17.12 -23.77
C PHE A 240 -8.93 -17.78 -23.82
N MET A 241 -9.83 -17.19 -24.57
CA MET A 241 -11.13 -17.76 -24.83
C MET A 241 -10.98 -18.88 -25.86
N SER A 242 -11.36 -20.10 -25.50
CA SER A 242 -11.39 -21.24 -26.40
C SER A 242 -12.52 -21.06 -27.41
N SER A 243 -12.21 -21.20 -28.69
CA SER A 243 -13.22 -21.18 -29.77
C SER A 243 -14.10 -22.44 -29.78
N LYS A 244 -13.68 -23.52 -29.09
CA LYS A 244 -14.36 -24.79 -29.06
C LYS A 244 -15.56 -24.81 -28.11
N ASP A 245 -15.41 -24.22 -26.94
CA ASP A 245 -16.37 -24.31 -25.84
C ASP A 245 -16.65 -22.99 -25.12
N GLY A 246 -16.03 -21.90 -25.58
CA GLY A 246 -16.19 -20.57 -24.99
C GLY A 246 -15.60 -20.42 -23.57
N LYS A 247 -14.75 -21.36 -23.12
CA LYS A 247 -14.15 -21.31 -21.78
C LYS A 247 -12.75 -20.72 -21.82
N LEU A 248 -12.35 -20.15 -20.69
CA LEU A 248 -10.97 -19.68 -20.51
C LEU A 248 -10.00 -20.85 -20.40
N CYS A 249 -8.94 -20.82 -21.21
CA CYS A 249 -7.89 -21.83 -21.23
C CYS A 249 -6.49 -21.19 -21.28
N THR A 250 -5.47 -21.92 -20.86
CA THR A 250 -4.06 -21.59 -21.11
C THR A 250 -3.62 -22.15 -22.45
N ILE A 251 -2.64 -21.51 -23.09
CA ILE A 251 -1.92 -22.11 -24.23
C ILE A 251 -0.86 -23.05 -23.62
N LYS A 252 -0.99 -24.35 -23.92
CA LYS A 252 0.02 -25.35 -23.60
C LYS A 252 0.89 -25.61 -24.82
#